data_10e800cf6ae3dc9e09bfd7aa864381b4
#
_entry.id   10e800cf6ae3dc9e09bfd7aa864381b4
#
_cell.length_a   1.000
_cell.length_b   1.000
_cell.length_c   1.000
_cell.angle_alpha   90.00
_cell.angle_beta   90.00
_cell.angle_gamma   90.00
#
_symmetry.space_group_name_H-M   'P 1'
#
loop_
_entity.id
_entity.type
_entity.pdbx_description
1 polymer ?
#
loop_
_entity_poly.entity_id
_entity_poly.type
_entity_poly.pdbx_seq_one_letter_code
_entity_poly.pdbx_strand_id
1 'polypeptide(L)'
;PNKPHRHEICSTEPLKPWLQPLVADLSNGLYFSQSMRGEIVGGVSNEDVPHGLDMASSHKFLGIYAKALTRACPILGGLKVLRQWAGCDDLTPDANPIVGEVDGIDGFYQASGFMGHGFMMAPVMGRLLAENIARGTALPMFERWNLRCFKEGKLLSESMIIG
;
A
#
# COMPACT_ATOMS: atom_id res chain seq x y z
N PRO A 1 -16.36 -2.05 -4.79
CA PRO A 1 -15.90 -3.09 -3.89
C PRO A 1 -14.81 -2.62 -2.91
N ASN A 2 -14.17 -1.48 -3.18
CA ASN A 2 -13.06 -0.95 -2.41
C ASN A 2 -13.48 -0.56 -0.99
N LYS A 3 -12.57 -0.81 -0.03
CA LYS A 3 -12.75 -0.44 1.36
C LYS A 3 -11.56 0.39 1.83
N PRO A 4 -11.78 1.62 2.32
CA PRO A 4 -10.70 2.41 2.88
C PRO A 4 -10.18 1.78 4.17
N HIS A 5 -8.88 1.68 4.30
CA HIS A 5 -8.21 1.16 5.50
C HIS A 5 -7.09 2.09 5.91
N ARG A 6 -7.10 2.50 7.19
CA ARG A 6 -6.06 3.37 7.73
C ARG A 6 -4.77 2.60 7.92
N HIS A 7 -3.70 3.10 7.32
CA HIS A 7 -2.35 2.63 7.53
C HIS A 7 -1.51 3.72 8.19
N GLU A 8 -0.80 3.38 9.26
CA GLU A 8 0.00 4.31 10.03
C GLU A 8 1.49 4.08 9.78
N ILE A 9 2.24 5.18 9.69
CA ILE A 9 3.68 5.17 9.41
C ILE A 9 4.36 6.10 10.41
N CYS A 10 5.59 5.79 10.76
CA CYS A 10 6.44 6.73 11.48
C CYS A 10 7.83 6.89 10.86
N SER A 11 8.47 7.98 11.23
CA SER A 11 9.83 8.34 10.83
C SER A 11 10.64 8.69 12.07
N THR A 12 11.87 8.18 12.13
CA THR A 12 12.79 8.40 13.25
C THR A 12 13.72 9.58 13.02
N GLU A 13 14.52 9.90 14.03
CA GLU A 13 15.71 10.71 13.84
C GLU A 13 16.67 10.06 12.85
N PRO A 14 17.48 10.85 12.12
CA PRO A 14 18.36 10.32 11.08
C PRO A 14 19.59 9.63 11.68
N LEU A 15 19.99 8.54 11.04
CA LEU A 15 21.25 7.84 11.26
C LEU A 15 22.18 8.01 10.04
N LYS A 16 23.45 7.69 10.21
CA LYS A 16 24.32 7.51 9.05
C LYS A 16 23.73 6.40 8.17
N PRO A 17 23.70 6.58 6.83
CA PRO A 17 23.18 5.57 5.92
C PRO A 17 23.95 4.26 6.04
N TRP A 18 23.21 3.17 6.26
CA TRP A 18 23.75 1.79 6.34
C TRP A 18 22.78 0.74 5.79
N LEU A 19 21.48 1.00 5.85
CA LEU A 19 20.44 0.09 5.38
C LEU A 19 20.04 0.48 3.96
N GLN A 20 20.44 -0.32 2.98
CA GLN A 20 20.09 -0.06 1.58
C GLN A 20 18.74 -0.65 1.16
N PRO A 21 18.40 -1.93 1.52
CA PRO A 21 17.12 -2.51 1.13
C PRO A 21 15.97 -2.05 2.02
N LEU A 22 14.75 -2.15 1.49
CA LEU A 22 13.56 -2.25 2.33
C LEU A 22 13.56 -3.62 3.01
N VAL A 23 13.25 -3.66 4.28
CA VAL A 23 13.06 -4.89 5.05
C VAL A 23 11.56 -5.05 5.29
N ALA A 24 11.04 -6.24 5.00
CA ALA A 24 9.65 -6.60 5.27
C ALA A 24 9.57 -7.94 6.00
N ASP A 25 8.82 -7.99 7.08
CA ASP A 25 8.48 -9.23 7.79
C ASP A 25 7.01 -9.55 7.50
N LEU A 26 6.79 -10.47 6.55
CA LEU A 26 5.46 -10.84 6.10
C LEU A 26 4.65 -11.62 7.16
N SER A 27 5.28 -12.03 8.27
CA SER A 27 4.58 -12.74 9.34
C SER A 27 3.75 -11.81 10.24
N ASN A 28 4.07 -10.52 10.25
CA ASN A 28 3.42 -9.52 11.10
C ASN A 28 3.17 -8.19 10.38
N GLY A 29 3.46 -8.12 9.08
CA GLY A 29 3.27 -6.93 8.26
C GLY A 29 4.20 -5.76 8.59
N LEU A 30 5.30 -6.00 9.33
CA LEU A 30 6.31 -4.98 9.56
C LEU A 30 7.08 -4.68 8.27
N TYR A 31 7.25 -3.41 7.96
CA TYR A 31 8.23 -2.99 6.96
C TYR A 31 8.95 -1.72 7.42
N PHE A 32 10.19 -1.57 6.99
CA PHE A 32 10.96 -0.34 7.19
C PHE A 32 12.09 -0.21 6.18
N SER A 33 12.47 1.01 5.91
CA SER A 33 13.62 1.34 5.06
C SER A 33 14.33 2.56 5.62
N GLN A 34 15.56 2.78 5.20
CA GLN A 34 16.28 4.00 5.53
C GLN A 34 16.17 5.00 4.38
N SER A 35 15.73 6.21 4.67
CA SER A 35 15.68 7.28 3.68
C SER A 35 17.09 7.75 3.29
N MET A 36 17.22 8.45 2.18
CA MET A 36 18.50 9.04 1.76
C MET A 36 19.03 10.08 2.75
N ARG A 37 18.19 10.64 3.61
CA ARG A 37 18.58 11.57 4.66
C ARG A 37 18.93 10.88 5.98
N GLY A 38 18.69 9.56 6.06
CA GLY A 38 19.07 8.73 7.19
C GLY A 38 17.94 8.31 8.12
N GLU A 39 16.73 8.85 8.00
CA GLU A 39 15.60 8.46 8.85
C GLU A 39 15.17 7.01 8.54
N ILE A 40 14.82 6.25 9.56
CA ILE A 40 14.09 4.98 9.38
C ILE A 40 12.62 5.31 9.23
N VAL A 41 12.05 4.93 8.11
CA VAL A 41 10.63 5.12 7.77
C VAL A 41 9.99 3.77 7.62
N GLY A 42 8.85 3.56 8.27
CA GLY A 42 8.17 2.29 8.18
C GLY A 42 6.85 2.24 8.92
N GLY A 43 6.19 1.12 8.78
CA GLY A 43 4.90 0.80 9.38
C GLY A 43 4.78 -0.66 9.76
N VAL A 44 3.65 -1.00 10.31
CA VAL A 44 3.28 -2.38 10.65
C VAL A 44 1.78 -2.54 10.46
N SER A 45 1.35 -3.65 9.90
CA SER A 45 -0.07 -3.97 9.76
C SER A 45 -0.76 -4.06 11.12
N ASN A 46 -1.97 -3.54 11.19
CA ASN A 46 -2.80 -3.63 12.39
C ASN A 46 -4.24 -3.98 11.97
N GLU A 47 -4.57 -5.27 12.06
CA GLU A 47 -5.88 -5.80 11.67
C GLU A 47 -7.04 -5.28 12.55
N ASP A 48 -6.74 -4.77 13.75
CA ASP A 48 -7.75 -4.20 14.65
C ASP A 48 -8.27 -2.81 14.22
N VAL A 49 -7.71 -2.23 13.15
CA VAL A 49 -8.14 -0.93 12.64
C VAL A 49 -9.42 -1.09 11.84
N PRO A 50 -10.52 -0.44 12.23
CA PRO A 50 -11.75 -0.52 11.46
C PRO A 50 -11.60 0.17 10.10
N HIS A 51 -12.28 -0.36 9.09
CA HIS A 51 -12.38 0.33 7.80
C HIS A 51 -13.03 1.70 7.96
N GLY A 52 -12.50 2.70 7.29
CA GLY A 52 -13.01 4.07 7.34
C GLY A 52 -12.01 5.09 6.86
N LEU A 53 -12.43 6.36 6.85
CA LEU A 53 -11.64 7.49 6.36
C LEU A 53 -10.94 8.26 7.50
N ASP A 54 -10.91 7.71 8.71
CA ASP A 54 -10.18 8.31 9.82
C ASP A 54 -8.67 8.16 9.60
N MET A 55 -7.98 9.27 9.44
CA MET A 55 -6.52 9.33 9.25
C MET A 55 -5.78 9.87 10.48
N ALA A 56 -6.39 9.80 11.65
CA ALA A 56 -5.71 10.15 12.88
C ALA A 56 -4.68 9.09 13.28
N SER A 57 -3.51 9.53 13.69
CA SER A 57 -2.47 8.64 14.24
C SER A 57 -2.83 8.20 15.66
N SER A 58 -2.38 7.01 16.06
CA SER A 58 -2.67 6.44 17.38
C SER A 58 -1.41 6.09 18.17
N HIS A 59 -1.46 6.25 19.50
CA HIS A 59 -0.40 5.76 20.37
C HIS A 59 -0.30 4.23 20.34
N LYS A 60 -1.41 3.52 20.06
CA LYS A 60 -1.44 2.06 19.96
C LYS A 60 -0.51 1.58 18.83
N PHE A 61 -0.59 2.23 17.66
CA PHE A 61 0.30 1.92 16.54
C PHE A 61 1.77 2.06 16.93
N LEU A 62 2.14 3.15 17.56
CA LEU A 62 3.54 3.40 17.93
C LEU A 62 4.11 2.28 18.82
N GLY A 63 3.31 1.79 19.78
CA GLY A 63 3.71 0.66 20.63
C GLY A 63 3.88 -0.65 19.87
N ILE A 64 2.97 -0.94 18.92
CA ILE A 64 3.04 -2.15 18.08
C ILE A 64 4.26 -2.07 17.16
N TYR A 65 4.43 -0.95 16.47
CA TYR A 65 5.54 -0.74 15.55
C TYR A 65 6.90 -0.79 16.26
N ALA A 66 7.07 -0.07 17.37
CA ALA A 66 8.32 -0.07 18.13
C ALA A 66 8.71 -1.47 18.60
N LYS A 67 7.74 -2.26 19.07
CA LYS A 67 7.98 -3.66 19.48
C LYS A 67 8.38 -4.54 18.31
N ALA A 68 7.72 -4.43 17.17
CA ALA A 68 8.04 -5.20 15.98
C ALA A 68 9.41 -4.79 15.41
N LEU A 69 9.67 -3.49 15.27
CA LEU A 69 10.93 -2.95 14.76
C LEU A 69 12.13 -3.36 15.62
N THR A 70 12.03 -3.20 16.94
CA THR A 70 13.13 -3.54 17.86
C THR A 70 13.38 -5.03 17.96
N ARG A 71 12.37 -5.86 17.75
CA ARG A 71 12.52 -7.31 17.64
C ARG A 71 13.25 -7.71 16.37
N ALA A 72 12.91 -7.09 15.22
CA ALA A 72 13.53 -7.36 13.93
C ALA A 72 14.93 -6.76 13.83
N CYS A 73 15.14 -5.57 14.40
CA CYS A 73 16.41 -4.86 14.36
C CYS A 73 16.70 -4.13 15.69
N PRO A 74 17.29 -4.83 16.68
CA PRO A 74 17.49 -4.30 18.06
C PRO A 74 18.27 -2.98 18.12
N ILE A 75 19.20 -2.74 17.20
CA ILE A 75 20.01 -1.51 17.15
C ILE A 75 19.16 -0.24 16.99
N LEU A 76 17.95 -0.38 16.44
CA LEU A 76 17.02 0.73 16.21
C LEU A 76 16.22 1.11 17.47
N GLY A 77 16.31 0.34 18.53
CA GLY A 77 15.52 0.54 19.75
C GLY A 77 15.83 1.81 20.54
N GLY A 78 16.97 2.45 20.29
CA GLY A 78 17.34 3.72 20.93
C GLY A 78 16.89 4.98 20.16
N LEU A 79 16.29 4.84 19.00
CA LEU A 79 15.93 5.96 18.13
C LEU A 79 14.69 6.70 18.62
N LYS A 80 14.72 8.02 18.47
CA LYS A 80 13.54 8.87 18.71
C LYS A 80 12.67 8.90 17.48
N VAL A 81 11.37 8.73 17.68
CA VAL A 81 10.37 8.97 16.62
C VAL A 81 10.16 10.47 16.49
N LEU A 82 10.35 11.01 15.29
CA LEU A 82 10.17 12.42 15.00
C LEU A 82 8.79 12.73 14.40
N ARG A 83 8.24 11.79 13.64
CA ARG A 83 6.94 11.94 12.98
C ARG A 83 6.17 10.65 12.98
N GLN A 84 4.87 10.80 13.11
CA GLN A 84 3.89 9.75 12.89
C GLN A 84 2.73 10.36 12.08
N TRP A 85 2.24 9.62 11.11
CA TRP A 85 1.09 10.03 10.30
C TRP A 85 0.31 8.80 9.86
N ALA A 86 -0.88 9.02 9.35
CA ALA A 86 -1.69 7.98 8.75
C ALA A 86 -2.08 8.36 7.33
N GLY A 87 -2.27 7.38 6.50
CA GLY A 87 -2.87 7.45 5.18
C GLY A 87 -4.03 6.46 5.09
N CYS A 88 -4.74 6.50 3.99
CA CYS A 88 -5.82 5.59 3.72
C CYS A 88 -5.46 4.74 2.50
N ASP A 89 -5.31 3.45 2.72
CA ASP A 89 -5.15 2.49 1.64
C ASP A 89 -6.51 2.13 1.05
N ASP A 90 -6.54 1.93 -0.24
CA ASP A 90 -7.73 1.56 -1.00
C ASP A 90 -7.74 0.05 -1.21
N LEU A 91 -8.31 -0.70 -0.25
CA LEU A 91 -8.30 -2.15 -0.27
C LEU A 91 -9.37 -2.73 -1.21
N THR A 92 -8.97 -3.68 -2.02
CA THR A 92 -9.85 -4.52 -2.83
C THR A 92 -9.99 -5.91 -2.22
N PRO A 93 -11.09 -6.63 -2.48
CA PRO A 93 -11.32 -7.96 -1.88
C PRO A 93 -10.31 -9.03 -2.27
N ASP A 94 -9.62 -8.88 -3.38
CA ASP A 94 -8.65 -9.84 -3.92
C ASP A 94 -7.21 -9.29 -3.98
N ALA A 95 -7.00 -8.12 -3.36
CA ALA A 95 -5.71 -7.42 -3.32
C ALA A 95 -5.14 -7.06 -4.69
N ASN A 96 -5.97 -6.99 -5.73
CA ASN A 96 -5.57 -6.56 -7.06
C ASN A 96 -6.17 -5.19 -7.40
N PRO A 97 -5.47 -4.36 -8.20
CA PRO A 97 -6.00 -3.08 -8.62
C PRO A 97 -7.20 -3.25 -9.57
N ILE A 98 -8.05 -2.22 -9.60
CA ILE A 98 -9.15 -2.12 -10.56
C ILE A 98 -8.75 -1.10 -11.61
N VAL A 99 -8.49 -1.55 -12.83
CA VAL A 99 -8.02 -0.68 -13.92
C VAL A 99 -8.78 -0.97 -15.20
N GLY A 100 -9.23 0.07 -15.87
CA GLY A 100 -9.89 -0.03 -17.17
C GLY A 100 -11.18 0.75 -17.26
N GLU A 101 -11.91 0.53 -18.34
CA GLU A 101 -13.19 1.15 -18.59
C GLU A 101 -14.28 0.57 -17.68
N VAL A 102 -15.17 1.42 -17.22
CA VAL A 102 -16.30 1.03 -16.36
C VAL A 102 -17.49 0.64 -17.21
N ASP A 103 -17.99 -0.58 -17.04
CA ASP A 103 -19.13 -1.10 -17.79
C ASP A 103 -20.37 -0.19 -17.67
N GLY A 104 -20.94 0.13 -18.81
CA GLY A 104 -22.18 0.92 -18.92
C GLY A 104 -21.97 2.45 -18.89
N ILE A 105 -20.71 2.91 -18.85
CA ILE A 105 -20.38 4.34 -18.95
C ILE A 105 -19.24 4.51 -19.94
N ASP A 106 -19.59 4.72 -21.21
CA ASP A 106 -18.63 4.84 -22.29
C ASP A 106 -17.62 5.98 -22.03
N GLY A 107 -16.34 5.70 -22.23
CA GLY A 107 -15.27 6.67 -22.06
C GLY A 107 -14.90 6.99 -20.62
N PHE A 108 -15.51 6.32 -19.64
CA PHE A 108 -15.15 6.47 -18.22
C PHE A 108 -14.17 5.36 -17.81
N TYR A 109 -12.96 5.76 -17.50
CA TYR A 109 -11.88 4.88 -17.06
C TYR A 109 -11.56 5.11 -15.59
N GLN A 110 -11.22 4.04 -14.88
CA GLN A 110 -10.77 4.11 -13.51
C GLN A 110 -9.42 3.42 -13.32
N ALA A 111 -8.68 3.84 -12.29
CA ALA A 111 -7.49 3.17 -11.78
C ALA A 111 -7.48 3.35 -10.26
N SER A 112 -7.79 2.31 -9.52
CA SER A 112 -7.98 2.34 -8.06
C SER A 112 -7.61 1.01 -7.42
N GLY A 113 -7.64 0.92 -6.09
CA GLY A 113 -7.44 -0.35 -5.38
C GLY A 113 -6.00 -0.86 -5.41
N PHE A 114 -5.01 0.01 -5.39
CA PHE A 114 -3.59 -0.37 -5.50
C PHE A 114 -2.97 -0.87 -4.19
N MET A 115 -3.74 -1.01 -3.12
CA MET A 115 -3.31 -1.71 -1.90
C MET A 115 -1.98 -1.21 -1.31
N GLY A 116 -1.76 0.11 -1.24
CA GLY A 116 -0.49 0.69 -0.80
C GLY A 116 0.61 0.78 -1.88
N HIS A 117 0.49 0.03 -2.99
CA HIS A 117 1.50 -0.01 -4.07
C HIS A 117 1.31 1.06 -5.16
N GLY A 118 0.30 1.94 -5.02
CA GLY A 118 -0.09 2.89 -6.07
C GLY A 118 1.04 3.78 -6.54
N PHE A 119 1.87 4.30 -5.64
CA PHE A 119 2.95 5.20 -6.01
C PHE A 119 3.99 4.54 -6.92
N MET A 120 4.41 3.31 -6.61
CA MET A 120 5.39 2.60 -7.43
C MET A 120 4.82 2.09 -8.76
N MET A 121 3.52 1.77 -8.79
CA MET A 121 2.85 1.25 -9.98
C MET A 121 2.37 2.35 -10.95
N ALA A 122 2.08 3.54 -10.44
CA ALA A 122 1.45 4.63 -11.20
C ALA A 122 2.12 4.98 -12.54
N PRO A 123 3.48 5.05 -12.67
CA PRO A 123 4.11 5.40 -13.94
C PRO A 123 3.81 4.38 -15.04
N VAL A 124 3.88 3.09 -14.72
CA VAL A 124 3.63 2.01 -15.69
C VAL A 124 2.13 1.90 -15.97
N MET A 125 1.30 1.92 -14.93
CA MET A 125 -0.14 1.80 -15.06
C MET A 125 -0.74 2.97 -15.85
N GLY A 126 -0.28 4.19 -15.59
CA GLY A 126 -0.71 5.37 -16.34
C GLY A 126 -0.36 5.28 -17.83
N ARG A 127 0.85 4.83 -18.17
CA ARG A 127 1.26 4.59 -19.54
C ARG A 127 0.38 3.52 -20.24
N LEU A 128 0.21 2.37 -19.58
CA LEU A 128 -0.58 1.27 -20.13
C LEU A 128 -2.05 1.65 -20.31
N LEU A 129 -2.63 2.39 -19.37
CA LEU A 129 -4.00 2.88 -19.47
C LEU A 129 -4.15 3.89 -20.63
N ALA A 130 -3.19 4.80 -20.79
CA ALA A 130 -3.19 5.74 -21.90
C ALA A 130 -3.07 5.02 -23.26
N GLU A 131 -2.22 3.99 -23.36
CA GLU A 131 -2.10 3.16 -24.56
C GLU A 131 -3.41 2.41 -24.85
N ASN A 132 -4.05 1.86 -23.82
CA ASN A 132 -5.36 1.20 -23.96
C ASN A 132 -6.42 2.15 -24.51
N ILE A 133 -6.52 3.35 -23.96
CA ILE A 133 -7.47 4.38 -24.41
C ILE A 133 -7.19 4.78 -25.85
N ALA A 134 -5.92 5.06 -26.19
CA ALA A 134 -5.54 5.52 -27.52
C ALA A 134 -5.76 4.47 -28.63
N ARG A 135 -5.61 3.19 -28.30
CA ARG A 135 -5.78 2.08 -29.26
C ARG A 135 -7.22 1.58 -29.34
N GLY A 136 -8.06 1.88 -28.34
CA GLY A 136 -9.42 1.35 -28.25
C GLY A 136 -9.49 -0.17 -28.03
N THR A 137 -8.39 -0.79 -27.56
CA THR A 137 -8.32 -2.24 -27.32
C THR A 137 -7.81 -2.51 -25.91
N ALA A 138 -8.58 -3.29 -25.14
CA ALA A 138 -8.18 -3.65 -23.79
C ALA A 138 -6.90 -4.49 -23.78
N LEU A 139 -5.98 -4.15 -22.92
CA LEU A 139 -4.83 -4.99 -22.65
C LEU A 139 -5.26 -6.23 -21.86
N PRO A 140 -4.71 -7.44 -22.12
CA PRO A 140 -5.12 -8.67 -21.44
C PRO A 140 -5.07 -8.60 -19.91
N MET A 141 -4.14 -7.82 -19.34
CA MET A 141 -4.05 -7.62 -17.90
C MET A 141 -5.25 -6.83 -17.36
N PHE A 142 -5.78 -5.86 -18.11
CA PHE A 142 -6.94 -5.07 -17.70
C PHE A 142 -8.26 -5.86 -17.76
N GLU A 143 -8.31 -6.92 -18.57
CA GLU A 143 -9.43 -7.85 -18.53
C GLU A 143 -9.54 -8.60 -17.20
N ARG A 144 -8.40 -8.82 -16.51
CA ARG A 144 -8.34 -9.45 -15.20
C ARG A 144 -8.51 -8.48 -14.05
N TRP A 145 -8.24 -7.21 -14.26
CA TRP A 145 -8.23 -6.15 -13.25
C TRP A 145 -9.38 -5.15 -13.42
N ASN A 146 -10.42 -5.51 -14.11
CA ASN A 146 -11.57 -4.64 -14.28
C ASN A 146 -12.64 -4.89 -13.21
N LEU A 147 -13.54 -3.92 -13.04
CA LEU A 147 -14.64 -3.98 -12.07
C LEU A 147 -15.59 -5.17 -12.30
N ARG A 148 -15.64 -5.68 -13.53
CA ARG A 148 -16.50 -6.81 -13.93
C ARG A 148 -16.11 -8.10 -13.22
N CYS A 149 -14.81 -8.30 -12.94
CA CYS A 149 -14.31 -9.48 -12.24
C CYS A 149 -14.99 -9.70 -10.88
N PHE A 150 -15.30 -8.62 -10.17
CA PHE A 150 -16.01 -8.70 -8.89
C PHE A 150 -17.47 -9.10 -9.05
N LYS A 151 -18.13 -8.70 -10.12
CA LYS A 151 -19.52 -9.10 -10.43
C LYS A 151 -19.61 -10.57 -10.87
N GLU A 152 -18.60 -11.03 -11.59
CA GLU A 152 -18.53 -12.39 -12.14
C GLU A 152 -17.89 -13.41 -11.19
N GLY A 153 -17.37 -12.98 -10.04
CA GLY A 153 -16.68 -13.85 -9.10
C GLY A 153 -15.32 -14.39 -9.61
N LYS A 154 -14.74 -13.75 -10.61
CA LYS A 154 -13.44 -14.11 -11.20
C LYS A 154 -12.30 -13.37 -10.52
N LEU A 155 -12.14 -13.58 -9.22
CA LEU A 155 -11.13 -12.92 -8.42
C LEU A 155 -9.78 -13.62 -8.53
N LEU A 156 -8.71 -12.82 -8.56
CA LEU A 156 -7.34 -13.30 -8.46
C LEU A 156 -6.91 -13.13 -6.99
N SER A 157 -6.49 -14.22 -6.35
CA SER A 157 -5.97 -14.11 -4.98
C SER A 157 -4.50 -13.66 -5.02
N GLU A 158 -4.22 -12.52 -4.44
CA GLU A 158 -2.85 -12.06 -4.17
C GLU A 158 -2.57 -12.20 -2.67
N SER A 159 -1.44 -12.81 -2.32
CA SER A 159 -1.07 -13.07 -0.92
C SER A 159 0.01 -12.12 -0.38
N MET A 160 0.66 -11.36 -1.25
CA MET A 160 1.77 -10.49 -0.87
C MET A 160 1.31 -9.04 -0.79
N ILE A 161 0.76 -8.67 0.36
CA ILE A 161 0.38 -7.30 0.70
C ILE A 161 1.42 -6.75 1.67
N ILE A 162 2.04 -5.64 1.33
CA ILE A 162 2.97 -4.90 2.19
C ILE A 162 2.30 -3.57 2.54
N GLY A 163 1.88 -3.44 3.79
CA GLY A 163 1.23 -2.25 4.30
C GLY A 163 0.19 -2.57 5.35
#